data_0e432533dd344e1008d61ab15a10d780
#
_entry.id   0e432533dd344e1008d61ab15a10d780
#
_cell.length_a   1.000
_cell.length_b   1.000
_cell.length_c   1.000
_cell.angle_alpha   90.00
_cell.angle_beta   90.00
_cell.angle_gamma   90.00
#
_symmetry.space_group_name_H-M   'P 1'
#
loop_
_entity.id
_entity.type
_entity.pdbx_description
1 polymer ?
#
loop_
_entity_poly.entity_id
_entity_poly.type
_entity_poly.pdbx_seq_one_letter_code
_entity_poly.pdbx_strand_id
1 'polypeptide(L)'
;MPTPQYWADRYVEILASATDAINMIRSGQRVFIGSGCGEPQALVKTLSDNSNHLSGLEIVRLLGQETTSLTAIANRTKDTSLNIRSIYLGSTREPSIALHKRFITPMNMSDVPALFATRKLPLNVALVQVSPPDDFGWMSLGISVDVTLAAARSADFVIAQVNPRMPRVMGQSFLHVNDVDVIVECEEALLSIPTNRQNYSDAAQAIGSHIARLIEDGSTLQIGLDAASQATVQGLASKNDLGIHSQFLTDDIMHLYAVGNINNRKKRLNEGKMVASMAIGSRNLYEFLNDNPAIDFRPSDYVNDPFVIAQHHRMVSMNVARAMDLTGQVAAEASAVTRFAGVSGIPDFVRGARRSRSGKSILMIFSTEETPGGIRSNILPTLDRVVVVPRGDVHYVVSEYGAVNLFGKSLQERAIAMISIAHPDFREELFAAAKEQGLIGSERNLGEAVKAVYPVRLEETIEIDGQQVIIRPAKPVDERRIQEHFYSLPKEDVFSRFFHQKTIFGRSDVESRSNVDYVHDLTLVAVVGEFGFGKIVGVAECMMLKDTNMTEVAFSISPEFQGRGMGKIFLKKLAAASRENGMRGLIAYTIPSNTGMIRLFKTLPYKVKTHYEDGDLVLSCLFDVLA
;
A
#
# COMPACT_ATOMS: atom_id res chain seq x y z
N MET A 1 9.65 -43.33 29.94
CA MET A 1 9.97 -42.52 28.76
C MET A 1 10.37 -43.51 27.68
N PRO A 2 9.83 -43.45 26.45
CA PRO A 2 10.33 -44.30 25.38
C PRO A 2 11.80 -43.96 25.13
N THR A 3 12.62 -45.01 24.87
CA THR A 3 14.01 -44.85 24.45
C THR A 3 14.07 -43.89 23.25
N PRO A 4 14.99 -42.92 23.23
CA PRO A 4 15.14 -42.07 22.06
C PRO A 4 15.45 -42.93 20.84
N GLN A 5 14.51 -43.00 19.93
CA GLN A 5 14.69 -43.69 18.66
C GLN A 5 15.51 -42.78 17.72
N TYR A 6 16.48 -43.38 17.01
CA TYR A 6 17.24 -42.65 16.00
C TYR A 6 16.27 -42.19 14.89
N TRP A 7 16.33 -40.93 14.50
CA TRP A 7 15.36 -40.33 13.60
C TRP A 7 15.27 -41.03 12.23
N ALA A 8 16.38 -41.57 11.72
CA ALA A 8 16.38 -42.28 10.43
C ALA A 8 15.63 -43.62 10.50
N ASP A 9 15.71 -44.34 11.62
CA ASP A 9 14.91 -45.56 11.83
C ASP A 9 13.42 -45.20 11.91
N ARG A 10 13.11 -44.12 12.62
CA ARG A 10 11.74 -43.60 12.70
C ARG A 10 11.19 -43.20 11.34
N TYR A 11 12.02 -42.53 10.51
CA TYR A 11 11.64 -42.12 9.15
C TYR A 11 11.16 -43.30 8.31
N VAL A 12 11.94 -44.40 8.32
CA VAL A 12 11.61 -45.61 7.57
C VAL A 12 10.35 -46.30 8.13
N GLU A 13 10.20 -46.31 9.47
CA GLU A 13 9.03 -46.93 10.13
C GLU A 13 7.71 -46.25 9.76
N ILE A 14 7.68 -44.89 9.64
CA ILE A 14 6.48 -44.13 9.38
C ILE A 14 6.27 -43.79 7.89
N LEU A 15 7.07 -44.38 7.01
CA LEU A 15 6.93 -44.22 5.56
C LEU A 15 5.70 -44.97 5.06
N ALA A 16 4.87 -44.29 4.29
CA ALA A 16 3.63 -44.83 3.72
C ALA A 16 3.36 -44.32 2.32
N SER A 17 2.47 -45.00 1.59
CA SER A 17 1.93 -44.45 0.36
C SER A 17 0.93 -43.33 0.65
N ALA A 18 0.71 -42.41 -0.32
CA ALA A 18 -0.28 -41.36 -0.17
C ALA A 18 -1.70 -41.92 0.10
N THR A 19 -2.04 -43.06 -0.51
CA THR A 19 -3.32 -43.71 -0.30
C THR A 19 -3.46 -44.26 1.11
N ASP A 20 -2.43 -44.94 1.63
CA ASP A 20 -2.46 -45.47 3.00
C ASP A 20 -2.54 -44.33 4.02
N ALA A 21 -1.76 -43.27 3.82
CA ALA A 21 -1.77 -42.09 4.68
C ALA A 21 -3.15 -41.44 4.73
N ILE A 22 -3.79 -41.24 3.59
CA ILE A 22 -5.14 -40.61 3.51
C ILE A 22 -6.21 -41.53 4.09
N ASN A 23 -6.09 -42.85 3.95
CA ASN A 23 -7.04 -43.81 4.54
C ASN A 23 -7.01 -43.83 6.10
N MET A 24 -6.00 -43.22 6.73
CA MET A 24 -5.97 -43.03 8.19
C MET A 24 -6.90 -41.87 8.65
N ILE A 25 -7.33 -41.01 7.74
CA ILE A 25 -8.29 -39.93 8.03
C ILE A 25 -9.69 -40.55 8.23
N ARG A 26 -10.39 -40.07 9.26
CA ARG A 26 -11.71 -40.58 9.64
C ARG A 26 -12.80 -39.55 9.37
N SER A 27 -14.03 -40.04 9.15
CA SER A 27 -15.22 -39.19 9.08
C SER A 27 -15.35 -38.30 10.33
N GLY A 28 -15.82 -37.06 10.14
CA GLY A 28 -16.02 -36.08 11.21
C GLY A 28 -14.77 -35.34 11.66
N GLN A 29 -13.60 -35.64 11.09
CA GLN A 29 -12.35 -34.98 11.47
C GLN A 29 -12.19 -33.61 10.80
N ARG A 30 -11.41 -32.75 11.45
CA ARG A 30 -10.95 -31.48 10.93
C ARG A 30 -9.53 -31.62 10.41
N VAL A 31 -9.35 -31.33 9.12
CA VAL A 31 -8.10 -31.53 8.38
C VAL A 31 -7.55 -30.17 7.96
N PHE A 32 -6.37 -29.80 8.46
CA PHE A 32 -5.65 -28.63 7.97
C PHE A 32 -4.86 -29.01 6.72
N ILE A 33 -4.82 -28.11 5.73
CA ILE A 33 -4.00 -28.25 4.52
C ILE A 33 -3.01 -27.09 4.47
N GLY A 34 -1.73 -27.40 4.26
CA GLY A 34 -0.63 -26.46 4.13
C GLY A 34 -0.92 -25.37 3.10
N SER A 35 -0.43 -24.16 3.37
CA SER A 35 -0.88 -22.91 2.74
C SER A 35 -0.17 -22.61 1.42
N GLY A 36 -0.86 -21.85 0.55
CA GLY A 36 -0.29 -21.20 -0.63
C GLY A 36 0.40 -22.17 -1.60
N CYS A 37 1.58 -21.78 -2.05
CA CYS A 37 2.38 -22.62 -2.96
C CYS A 37 3.06 -23.82 -2.26
N GLY A 38 3.03 -23.89 -0.93
CA GLY A 38 3.47 -25.03 -0.13
C GLY A 38 2.40 -26.10 0.08
N GLU A 39 1.24 -26.03 -0.59
CA GLU A 39 0.19 -27.06 -0.54
C GLU A 39 0.73 -28.44 -0.93
N PRO A 40 0.48 -29.51 -0.12
CA PRO A 40 0.92 -30.86 -0.42
C PRO A 40 0.03 -31.48 -1.50
N GLN A 41 0.34 -31.23 -2.76
CA GLN A 41 -0.52 -31.49 -3.92
C GLN A 41 -0.89 -32.96 -4.07
N ALA A 42 0.07 -33.89 -3.87
CA ALA A 42 -0.20 -35.33 -3.98
C ALA A 42 -1.17 -35.82 -2.88
N LEU A 43 -1.00 -35.34 -1.64
CA LEU A 43 -1.93 -35.67 -0.55
C LEU A 43 -3.33 -35.09 -0.79
N VAL A 44 -3.41 -33.84 -1.26
CA VAL A 44 -4.68 -33.19 -1.57
C VAL A 44 -5.41 -33.89 -2.73
N LYS A 45 -4.67 -34.29 -3.76
CA LYS A 45 -5.22 -35.05 -4.88
C LYS A 45 -5.74 -36.41 -4.40
N THR A 46 -4.94 -37.15 -3.61
CA THR A 46 -5.32 -38.46 -3.07
C THR A 46 -6.55 -38.34 -2.15
N LEU A 47 -6.61 -37.30 -1.32
CA LEU A 47 -7.78 -37.00 -0.49
C LEU A 47 -9.02 -36.76 -1.37
N SER A 48 -8.86 -36.04 -2.48
CA SER A 48 -9.92 -35.80 -3.45
C SER A 48 -10.44 -37.11 -4.07
N ASP A 49 -9.54 -37.95 -4.51
CA ASP A 49 -9.87 -39.18 -5.22
C ASP A 49 -10.51 -40.22 -4.31
N ASN A 50 -10.14 -40.25 -3.02
CA ASN A 50 -10.60 -41.21 -2.02
C ASN A 50 -11.69 -40.65 -1.07
N SER A 51 -12.27 -39.48 -1.34
CA SER A 51 -13.22 -38.83 -0.42
C SER A 51 -14.60 -39.49 -0.32
N ASN A 52 -14.92 -40.46 -1.17
CA ASN A 52 -16.27 -41.06 -1.27
C ASN A 52 -16.74 -41.79 0.02
N HIS A 53 -15.80 -42.22 0.88
CA HIS A 53 -16.10 -42.92 2.14
C HIS A 53 -15.96 -41.98 3.36
N LEU A 54 -15.55 -40.72 3.16
CA LEU A 54 -15.39 -39.75 4.23
C LEU A 54 -16.59 -38.83 4.30
N SER A 55 -17.25 -38.78 5.44
CA SER A 55 -18.40 -37.91 5.69
C SER A 55 -18.13 -36.94 6.84
N GLY A 56 -18.67 -35.72 6.75
CA GLY A 56 -18.53 -34.72 7.82
C GLY A 56 -17.12 -34.13 8.01
N LEU A 57 -16.26 -34.19 7.00
CA LEU A 57 -14.94 -33.55 7.07
C LEU A 57 -15.09 -32.02 7.07
N GLU A 58 -14.27 -31.37 7.88
CA GLU A 58 -14.02 -29.93 7.80
C GLU A 58 -12.58 -29.67 7.38
N ILE A 59 -12.40 -29.15 6.17
CA ILE A 59 -11.08 -28.71 5.68
C ILE A 59 -10.81 -27.31 6.19
N VAL A 60 -9.68 -27.12 6.88
CA VAL A 60 -9.19 -25.80 7.32
C VAL A 60 -8.03 -25.39 6.45
N ARG A 61 -8.14 -24.21 5.83
CA ARG A 61 -7.04 -23.65 5.02
C ARG A 61 -6.93 -22.13 5.17
N LEU A 62 -5.74 -21.61 4.97
CA LEU A 62 -5.48 -20.18 5.00
C LEU A 62 -5.67 -19.59 3.60
N LEU A 63 -4.76 -19.88 2.71
CA LEU A 63 -4.70 -19.44 1.32
C LEU A 63 -4.50 -20.68 0.47
N GLY A 64 -5.49 -21.08 -0.30
CA GLY A 64 -5.37 -22.16 -1.30
C GLY A 64 -5.11 -21.55 -2.67
N GLN A 65 -4.11 -22.09 -3.37
CA GLN A 65 -4.16 -22.07 -4.83
C GLN A 65 -5.27 -23.05 -5.19
N GLU A 66 -6.31 -22.59 -5.91
CA GLU A 66 -7.39 -23.48 -6.30
C GLU A 66 -6.85 -24.61 -7.18
N THR A 67 -6.41 -25.67 -6.55
CA THR A 67 -6.39 -26.93 -7.26
C THR A 67 -7.84 -27.35 -7.40
N THR A 68 -8.30 -27.55 -8.62
CA THR A 68 -9.66 -27.94 -9.02
C THR A 68 -10.24 -29.12 -8.24
N SER A 69 -9.40 -29.88 -7.52
CA SER A 69 -9.77 -31.06 -6.76
C SER A 69 -10.65 -30.79 -5.55
N LEU A 70 -10.36 -29.80 -4.70
CA LEU A 70 -11.17 -29.54 -3.50
C LEU A 70 -12.55 -28.97 -3.85
N THR A 71 -12.63 -28.11 -4.85
CA THR A 71 -13.90 -27.61 -5.40
C THR A 71 -14.73 -28.74 -5.99
N ALA A 72 -14.10 -29.68 -6.69
CA ALA A 72 -14.79 -30.84 -7.24
C ALA A 72 -15.35 -31.75 -6.14
N ILE A 73 -14.64 -31.94 -5.03
CA ILE A 73 -15.16 -32.69 -3.88
C ILE A 73 -16.37 -31.99 -3.27
N ALA A 74 -16.24 -30.70 -2.99
CA ALA A 74 -17.33 -29.92 -2.39
C ALA A 74 -18.61 -29.94 -3.24
N ASN A 75 -18.48 -30.00 -4.56
CA ASN A 75 -19.61 -30.04 -5.49
C ASN A 75 -20.19 -31.43 -5.75
N ARG A 76 -19.38 -32.49 -5.67
CA ARG A 76 -19.84 -33.90 -5.88
C ARG A 76 -20.69 -34.42 -4.72
N THR A 77 -20.43 -33.95 -3.51
CA THR A 77 -21.16 -34.43 -2.33
C THR A 77 -22.50 -33.71 -2.19
N LYS A 78 -23.57 -34.33 -2.68
CA LYS A 78 -24.93 -33.75 -2.66
C LYS A 78 -25.41 -33.40 -1.27
N ASP A 79 -24.89 -34.03 -0.22
CA ASP A 79 -25.59 -33.93 1.06
C ASP A 79 -24.72 -33.94 2.28
N THR A 80 -23.59 -33.67 2.48
CA THR A 80 -23.16 -33.65 3.88
C THR A 80 -21.70 -33.61 4.17
N SER A 81 -20.82 -33.81 3.24
CA SER A 81 -19.66 -34.43 3.82
C SER A 81 -18.41 -33.59 3.77
N LEU A 82 -18.37 -32.47 3.06
CA LEU A 82 -17.18 -31.64 3.06
C LEU A 82 -17.52 -30.17 3.29
N ASN A 83 -17.09 -29.66 4.43
CA ASN A 83 -17.13 -28.24 4.74
C ASN A 83 -15.72 -27.64 4.59
N ILE A 84 -15.62 -26.43 4.06
CA ILE A 84 -14.34 -25.72 3.94
C ILE A 84 -14.38 -24.48 4.82
N ARG A 85 -13.51 -24.45 5.81
CA ARG A 85 -13.24 -23.28 6.64
C ARG A 85 -12.05 -22.52 6.07
N SER A 86 -12.31 -21.34 5.55
CA SER A 86 -11.28 -20.43 5.08
C SER A 86 -11.05 -19.33 6.10
N ILE A 87 -9.81 -19.08 6.47
CA ILE A 87 -9.42 -17.98 7.35
C ILE A 87 -9.14 -16.75 6.51
N TYR A 88 -8.56 -16.96 5.33
CA TYR A 88 -8.30 -15.92 4.35
C TYR A 88 -8.68 -16.39 2.95
N LEU A 89 -9.42 -15.56 2.23
CA LEU A 89 -9.79 -15.78 0.83
C LEU A 89 -9.02 -14.78 -0.04
N GLY A 90 -7.88 -15.20 -0.55
CA GLY A 90 -6.99 -14.34 -1.35
C GLY A 90 -7.43 -14.12 -2.79
N SER A 91 -8.40 -14.86 -3.31
CA SER A 91 -8.90 -14.65 -4.66
C SER A 91 -10.39 -14.86 -4.78
N THR A 92 -10.99 -14.09 -5.67
CA THR A 92 -12.42 -14.11 -5.99
C THR A 92 -12.81 -15.24 -6.94
N ARG A 93 -11.92 -16.16 -7.24
CA ARG A 93 -12.11 -17.17 -8.30
C ARG A 93 -12.89 -18.42 -7.88
N GLU A 94 -13.46 -18.50 -6.66
CA GLU A 94 -14.32 -19.60 -6.28
C GLU A 94 -15.82 -19.24 -6.17
N PRO A 95 -16.52 -18.93 -7.27
CA PRO A 95 -17.97 -18.82 -7.23
C PRO A 95 -18.65 -20.20 -7.08
N SER A 96 -17.89 -21.29 -7.21
CA SER A 96 -18.41 -22.64 -7.38
C SER A 96 -18.70 -23.40 -6.09
N ILE A 97 -18.21 -22.95 -4.92
CA ILE A 97 -18.55 -23.59 -3.64
C ILE A 97 -19.78 -22.92 -3.05
N ALA A 98 -20.84 -23.68 -2.84
CA ALA A 98 -22.07 -23.20 -2.24
C ALA A 98 -21.79 -22.52 -0.87
N LEU A 99 -22.33 -21.32 -0.65
CA LEU A 99 -22.08 -20.51 0.55
C LEU A 99 -22.31 -21.26 1.87
N HIS A 100 -23.29 -22.19 1.91
CA HIS A 100 -23.58 -23.00 3.10
C HIS A 100 -22.52 -24.08 3.39
N LYS A 101 -21.62 -24.36 2.45
CA LYS A 101 -20.49 -25.30 2.62
C LYS A 101 -19.17 -24.60 2.90
N ARG A 102 -19.15 -23.27 2.83
CA ARG A 102 -17.98 -22.45 3.07
C ARG A 102 -18.16 -21.66 4.36
N PHE A 103 -17.29 -21.91 5.32
CA PHE A 103 -17.21 -21.13 6.57
C PHE A 103 -16.05 -20.15 6.47
N ILE A 104 -16.34 -18.86 6.57
CA ILE A 104 -15.31 -17.82 6.64
C ILE A 104 -15.12 -17.48 8.11
N THR A 105 -13.89 -17.59 8.60
CA THR A 105 -13.51 -17.19 9.95
C THR A 105 -12.70 -15.88 9.85
N PRO A 106 -13.34 -14.71 10.05
CA PRO A 106 -12.64 -13.43 9.98
C PRO A 106 -11.74 -13.28 11.20
N MET A 107 -10.42 -13.22 10.95
CA MET A 107 -9.41 -13.20 12.01
C MET A 107 -8.16 -12.50 11.50
N ASN A 108 -7.47 -11.76 12.37
CA ASN A 108 -6.15 -11.23 12.03
C ASN A 108 -5.15 -12.38 11.90
N MET A 109 -4.19 -12.23 11.00
CA MET A 109 -3.21 -13.29 10.74
C MET A 109 -2.31 -13.58 11.93
N SER A 110 -2.01 -12.55 12.73
CA SER A 110 -1.24 -12.68 13.98
C SER A 110 -1.91 -13.59 15.02
N ASP A 111 -3.25 -13.71 15.02
CA ASP A 111 -4.01 -14.43 16.03
C ASP A 111 -4.24 -15.91 15.67
N VAL A 112 -4.09 -16.28 14.39
CA VAL A 112 -4.42 -17.62 13.89
C VAL A 112 -3.58 -18.72 14.54
N PRO A 113 -2.25 -18.60 14.70
CA PRO A 113 -1.44 -19.62 15.39
C PRO A 113 -1.94 -19.91 16.82
N ALA A 114 -2.33 -18.87 17.56
CA ALA A 114 -2.86 -19.04 18.91
C ALA A 114 -4.21 -19.79 18.93
N LEU A 115 -5.04 -19.65 17.88
CA LEU A 115 -6.29 -20.38 17.75
C LEU A 115 -6.06 -21.89 17.71
N PHE A 116 -5.02 -22.35 17.02
CA PHE A 116 -4.62 -23.76 16.96
C PHE A 116 -3.92 -24.21 18.24
N ALA A 117 -2.93 -23.46 18.70
CA ALA A 117 -2.13 -23.81 19.88
C ALA A 117 -2.97 -23.90 21.17
N THR A 118 -4.00 -23.06 21.30
CA THR A 118 -4.93 -23.12 22.44
C THR A 118 -6.06 -24.11 22.25
N ARG A 119 -6.09 -24.82 21.11
CA ARG A 119 -7.13 -25.80 20.74
C ARG A 119 -8.57 -25.23 20.72
N LYS A 120 -8.72 -23.91 20.59
CA LYS A 120 -10.02 -23.27 20.37
C LYS A 120 -10.60 -23.67 19.01
N LEU A 121 -9.74 -23.94 18.04
CA LEU A 121 -10.05 -24.67 16.81
C LEU A 121 -9.14 -25.91 16.76
N PRO A 122 -9.54 -27.04 17.38
CA PRO A 122 -8.72 -28.25 17.39
C PRO A 122 -8.60 -28.81 15.98
N LEU A 123 -7.40 -29.23 15.62
CA LEU A 123 -7.09 -29.88 14.37
C LEU A 123 -6.84 -31.38 14.63
N ASN A 124 -7.53 -32.25 13.92
CA ASN A 124 -7.32 -33.68 14.05
C ASN A 124 -6.16 -34.14 13.16
N VAL A 125 -6.07 -33.61 11.95
CA VAL A 125 -5.02 -33.94 10.99
C VAL A 125 -4.42 -32.68 10.38
N ALA A 126 -3.10 -32.65 10.23
CA ALA A 126 -2.40 -31.66 9.42
C ALA A 126 -1.71 -32.34 8.23
N LEU A 127 -2.04 -31.90 7.03
CA LEU A 127 -1.36 -32.25 5.79
C LEU A 127 -0.37 -31.15 5.44
N VAL A 128 0.93 -31.43 5.50
CA VAL A 128 2.00 -30.46 5.25
C VAL A 128 2.97 -30.95 4.20
N GLN A 129 3.66 -30.04 3.53
CA GLN A 129 4.74 -30.35 2.60
C GLN A 129 6.05 -29.84 3.17
N VAL A 130 7.10 -30.65 3.12
CA VAL A 130 8.40 -30.37 3.74
C VAL A 130 9.55 -30.75 2.81
N SER A 131 10.74 -30.19 3.08
CA SER A 131 12.00 -30.65 2.47
C SER A 131 12.39 -32.05 2.97
N PRO A 132 13.30 -32.74 2.29
CA PRO A 132 13.97 -33.89 2.90
C PRO A 132 14.60 -33.53 4.26
N PRO A 133 14.70 -34.50 5.18
CA PRO A 133 15.39 -34.29 6.45
C PRO A 133 16.89 -34.03 6.25
N ASP A 134 17.44 -33.15 7.09
CA ASP A 134 18.88 -32.95 7.17
C ASP A 134 19.54 -34.08 8.01
N ASP A 135 20.86 -34.01 8.20
CA ASP A 135 21.64 -35.01 8.97
C ASP A 135 21.16 -35.18 10.42
N PHE A 136 20.36 -34.29 10.92
CA PHE A 136 19.80 -34.28 12.28
C PHE A 136 18.29 -34.59 12.32
N GLY A 137 17.66 -34.88 11.19
CA GLY A 137 16.24 -35.21 11.09
C GLY A 137 15.31 -34.00 11.00
N TRP A 138 15.82 -32.79 10.75
CA TRP A 138 15.01 -31.59 10.58
C TRP A 138 14.58 -31.43 9.13
N MET A 139 13.28 -31.26 8.93
CA MET A 139 12.62 -31.02 7.65
C MET A 139 12.06 -29.59 7.63
N SER A 140 12.37 -28.83 6.60
CA SER A 140 11.86 -27.46 6.46
C SER A 140 10.46 -27.44 5.84
N LEU A 141 9.55 -26.64 6.38
CA LEU A 141 8.28 -26.28 5.72
C LEU A 141 8.49 -25.44 4.45
N GLY A 142 9.73 -25.06 4.17
CA GLY A 142 10.15 -24.41 2.94
C GLY A 142 9.45 -23.07 2.71
N ILE A 143 8.69 -23.01 1.61
CA ILE A 143 8.11 -21.78 1.11
C ILE A 143 6.83 -21.33 1.84
N SER A 144 6.32 -22.07 2.83
CA SER A 144 5.05 -21.74 3.50
C SER A 144 5.09 -22.14 4.98
N VAL A 145 5.53 -21.24 5.82
CA VAL A 145 5.65 -21.41 7.28
C VAL A 145 4.43 -20.86 8.01
N ASP A 146 4.05 -19.66 7.73
CA ASP A 146 2.87 -18.89 8.15
C ASP A 146 2.10 -19.46 9.38
N VAL A 147 0.91 -19.98 9.19
CA VAL A 147 0.12 -20.69 10.21
C VAL A 147 0.36 -22.20 10.16
N THR A 148 1.06 -22.70 9.12
CA THR A 148 1.31 -24.11 8.86
C THR A 148 2.13 -24.74 9.96
N LEU A 149 3.15 -24.04 10.48
CA LEU A 149 3.95 -24.52 11.61
C LEU A 149 3.10 -24.73 12.87
N ALA A 150 2.24 -23.75 13.19
CA ALA A 150 1.37 -23.86 14.36
C ALA A 150 0.32 -24.97 14.19
N ALA A 151 -0.22 -25.13 12.98
CA ALA A 151 -1.16 -26.19 12.66
C ALA A 151 -0.52 -27.57 12.82
N ALA A 152 0.68 -27.77 12.25
CA ALA A 152 1.41 -29.04 12.37
C ALA A 152 1.72 -29.39 13.84
N ARG A 153 2.17 -28.41 14.64
CA ARG A 153 2.49 -28.62 16.06
C ARG A 153 1.27 -28.84 16.96
N SER A 154 0.08 -28.45 16.51
CA SER A 154 -1.15 -28.50 17.32
C SER A 154 -2.10 -29.61 16.88
N ALA A 155 -1.90 -30.21 15.73
CA ALA A 155 -2.72 -31.31 15.23
C ALA A 155 -2.50 -32.59 16.06
N ASP A 156 -3.55 -33.41 16.15
CA ASP A 156 -3.48 -34.73 16.80
C ASP A 156 -2.66 -35.74 15.96
N PHE A 157 -2.58 -35.51 14.64
CA PHE A 157 -1.94 -36.38 13.67
C PHE A 157 -1.35 -35.58 12.51
N VAL A 158 -0.09 -35.78 12.17
CA VAL A 158 0.64 -35.05 11.14
C VAL A 158 1.08 -35.95 10.01
N ILE A 159 0.62 -35.66 8.79
CA ILE A 159 1.05 -36.32 7.56
C ILE A 159 1.94 -35.37 6.78
N ALA A 160 3.20 -35.67 6.60
CA ALA A 160 4.17 -34.89 5.87
C ALA A 160 4.46 -35.46 4.48
N GLN A 161 4.21 -34.67 3.44
CA GLN A 161 4.70 -34.95 2.10
C GLN A 161 6.14 -34.44 1.99
N VAL A 162 7.09 -35.35 1.90
CA VAL A 162 8.52 -35.02 1.71
C VAL A 162 8.76 -34.81 0.21
N ASN A 163 9.14 -33.61 -0.18
CA ASN A 163 9.39 -33.25 -1.56
C ASN A 163 10.85 -32.74 -1.72
N PRO A 164 11.72 -33.43 -2.47
CA PRO A 164 13.08 -32.98 -2.74
C PRO A 164 13.19 -31.61 -3.41
N ARG A 165 12.10 -31.10 -4.01
CA ARG A 165 12.06 -29.77 -4.62
C ARG A 165 11.69 -28.67 -3.63
N MET A 166 11.28 -29.01 -2.41
CA MET A 166 11.03 -28.04 -1.35
C MET A 166 12.35 -27.48 -0.83
N PRO A 167 12.60 -26.15 -0.91
CA PRO A 167 13.85 -25.60 -0.42
C PRO A 167 13.95 -25.72 1.11
N ARG A 168 15.15 -25.89 1.60
CA ARG A 168 15.47 -25.80 3.02
C ARG A 168 15.59 -24.32 3.39
N VAL A 169 14.53 -23.74 3.93
CA VAL A 169 14.47 -22.31 4.26
C VAL A 169 14.82 -22.09 5.72
N MET A 170 15.70 -21.13 5.98
CA MET A 170 16.19 -20.82 7.32
C MET A 170 15.15 -20.07 8.17
N GLY A 171 15.28 -20.18 9.48
CA GLY A 171 14.40 -19.50 10.46
C GLY A 171 13.63 -20.48 11.34
N GLN A 172 12.43 -20.10 11.76
CA GLN A 172 11.51 -20.97 12.51
C GLN A 172 10.61 -21.75 11.55
N SER A 173 11.21 -22.55 10.68
CA SER A 173 10.54 -23.20 9.55
C SER A 173 10.59 -24.73 9.64
N PHE A 174 11.10 -25.30 10.74
CA PHE A 174 11.44 -26.71 10.82
C PHE A 174 10.47 -27.53 11.66
N LEU A 175 10.22 -28.75 11.18
CA LEU A 175 9.63 -29.87 11.91
C LEU A 175 10.65 -31.00 11.98
N HIS A 176 10.73 -31.69 13.12
CA HIS A 176 11.59 -32.86 13.24
C HIS A 176 10.83 -34.13 12.81
N VAL A 177 11.51 -35.12 12.28
CA VAL A 177 10.91 -36.42 11.91
C VAL A 177 10.08 -37.01 13.05
N ASN A 178 10.52 -36.84 14.29
CA ASN A 178 9.82 -37.37 15.48
C ASN A 178 8.50 -36.62 15.80
N ASP A 179 8.27 -35.46 15.19
CA ASP A 179 7.04 -34.67 15.34
C ASP A 179 6.00 -34.98 14.26
N VAL A 180 6.29 -36.01 13.42
CA VAL A 180 5.43 -36.40 12.28
C VAL A 180 5.00 -37.85 12.48
N ASP A 181 3.76 -38.18 12.15
CA ASP A 181 3.17 -39.50 12.32
C ASP A 181 3.28 -40.35 11.06
N VAL A 182 3.19 -39.73 9.89
CA VAL A 182 3.31 -40.42 8.59
C VAL A 182 4.10 -39.56 7.61
N ILE A 183 5.01 -40.18 6.89
CA ILE A 183 5.79 -39.58 5.80
C ILE A 183 5.35 -40.20 4.47
N VAL A 184 5.12 -39.32 3.50
CA VAL A 184 4.87 -39.69 2.11
C VAL A 184 5.91 -39.04 1.22
N GLU A 185 6.77 -39.83 0.60
CA GLU A 185 7.74 -39.29 -0.35
C GLU A 185 7.07 -39.06 -1.70
N CYS A 186 7.21 -37.84 -2.20
CA CYS A 186 6.68 -37.47 -3.51
C CYS A 186 7.49 -36.32 -4.12
N GLU A 187 8.24 -36.62 -5.18
CA GLU A 187 8.90 -35.58 -5.95
C GLU A 187 7.91 -34.97 -6.96
N GLU A 188 7.53 -33.73 -6.73
CA GLU A 188 6.69 -32.96 -7.66
C GLU A 188 7.10 -31.49 -7.74
N ALA A 189 6.75 -30.84 -8.83
CA ALA A 189 6.99 -29.40 -8.99
C ALA A 189 6.15 -28.62 -7.98
N LEU A 190 6.79 -27.66 -7.27
CA LEU A 190 6.07 -26.73 -6.39
C LEU A 190 5.15 -25.84 -7.22
N LEU A 191 4.03 -25.49 -6.64
CA LEU A 191 3.16 -24.47 -7.20
C LEU A 191 3.92 -23.15 -7.32
N SER A 192 3.74 -22.44 -8.43
CA SER A 192 4.43 -21.19 -8.70
C SER A 192 3.52 -20.17 -9.32
N ILE A 193 3.69 -18.90 -8.91
CA ILE A 193 3.00 -17.75 -9.50
C ILE A 193 4.08 -16.72 -9.82
N PRO A 194 4.69 -16.81 -11.01
CA PRO A 194 5.71 -15.85 -11.41
C PRO A 194 5.10 -14.46 -11.52
N THR A 195 5.82 -13.45 -11.04
CA THR A 195 5.42 -12.06 -11.23
C THR A 195 5.60 -11.64 -12.69
N ASN A 196 4.56 -11.08 -13.29
CA ASN A 196 4.63 -10.57 -14.66
C ASN A 196 5.11 -9.11 -14.67
N ARG A 197 6.44 -8.92 -14.70
CA ARG A 197 7.10 -7.60 -14.62
C ARG A 197 6.83 -6.67 -15.78
N GLN A 198 6.32 -7.16 -16.91
CA GLN A 198 6.36 -6.40 -18.17
C GLN A 198 5.08 -5.63 -18.49
N ASN A 199 3.97 -5.86 -17.82
CA ASN A 199 2.66 -5.32 -18.21
C ASN A 199 1.82 -4.83 -17.01
N TYR A 200 2.37 -3.89 -16.20
CA TYR A 200 1.52 -3.18 -15.26
C TYR A 200 0.74 -2.08 -15.99
N SER A 201 -0.54 -1.92 -15.64
CA SER A 201 -1.36 -0.83 -16.16
C SER A 201 -0.77 0.55 -15.80
N ASP A 202 -1.06 1.57 -16.59
CA ASP A 202 -0.63 2.95 -16.33
C ASP A 202 -1.05 3.41 -14.93
N ALA A 203 -2.24 3.01 -14.49
CA ALA A 203 -2.72 3.29 -13.13
C ALA A 203 -1.84 2.65 -12.05
N ALA A 204 -1.44 1.37 -12.22
CA ALA A 204 -0.55 0.70 -11.27
C ALA A 204 0.83 1.37 -11.23
N GLN A 205 1.37 1.76 -12.38
CA GLN A 205 2.65 2.48 -12.47
C GLN A 205 2.58 3.87 -11.82
N ALA A 206 1.47 4.59 -12.01
CA ALA A 206 1.26 5.90 -11.38
C ALA A 206 1.19 5.76 -9.85
N ILE A 207 0.40 4.80 -9.32
CA ILE A 207 0.35 4.48 -7.90
C ILE A 207 1.76 4.14 -7.38
N GLY A 208 2.48 3.25 -8.05
CA GLY A 208 3.85 2.87 -7.67
C GLY A 208 4.80 4.06 -7.60
N SER A 209 4.71 4.98 -8.56
CA SER A 209 5.52 6.20 -8.60
C SER A 209 5.20 7.15 -7.45
N HIS A 210 3.93 7.31 -7.07
CA HIS A 210 3.54 8.11 -5.91
C HIS A 210 4.08 7.51 -4.62
N ILE A 211 4.01 6.19 -4.46
CA ILE A 211 4.47 5.50 -3.26
C ILE A 211 6.00 5.55 -3.14
N ALA A 212 6.73 5.34 -4.23
CA ALA A 212 8.20 5.39 -4.22
C ALA A 212 8.75 6.73 -3.69
N ARG A 213 8.01 7.84 -3.87
CA ARG A 213 8.35 9.16 -3.30
C ARG A 213 8.14 9.24 -1.80
N LEU A 214 7.24 8.43 -1.23
CA LEU A 214 6.98 8.39 0.21
C LEU A 214 7.96 7.49 0.97
N ILE A 215 8.70 6.63 0.27
CA ILE A 215 9.68 5.70 0.83
C ILE A 215 11.04 6.39 0.92
N GLU A 216 11.65 6.31 2.10
CA GLU A 216 12.97 6.87 2.39
C GLU A 216 14.03 5.77 2.39
N ASP A 217 15.29 6.14 2.16
CA ASP A 217 16.41 5.22 2.36
C ASP A 217 16.43 4.68 3.79
N GLY A 218 16.80 3.42 3.93
CA GLY A 218 16.79 2.73 5.23
C GLY A 218 15.41 2.30 5.72
N SER A 219 14.35 2.44 4.91
CA SER A 219 13.01 1.95 5.26
C SER A 219 12.95 0.43 5.33
N THR A 220 12.14 -0.09 6.27
CA THR A 220 11.77 -1.51 6.31
C THR A 220 10.41 -1.67 5.65
N LEU A 221 10.29 -2.59 4.70
CA LEU A 221 9.13 -2.70 3.82
C LEU A 221 8.33 -3.98 4.07
N GLN A 222 7.02 -3.83 4.03
CA GLN A 222 6.06 -4.90 3.72
C GLN A 222 5.40 -4.59 2.38
N ILE A 223 5.39 -5.57 1.49
CA ILE A 223 4.93 -5.44 0.11
C ILE A 223 3.83 -6.47 -0.13
N GLY A 224 2.68 -6.02 -0.64
CA GLY A 224 1.57 -6.88 -1.05
C GLY A 224 1.86 -7.63 -2.37
N LEU A 225 0.95 -8.53 -2.73
CA LEU A 225 1.06 -9.37 -3.94
C LEU A 225 0.40 -8.76 -5.19
N ASP A 226 -0.32 -7.66 -5.02
CA ASP A 226 -1.08 -7.04 -6.10
C ASP A 226 -0.20 -6.24 -7.08
N ALA A 227 -0.78 -5.91 -8.24
CA ALA A 227 -0.07 -5.22 -9.31
C ALA A 227 0.48 -3.84 -8.91
N ALA A 228 -0.23 -3.08 -8.06
CA ALA A 228 0.22 -1.76 -7.62
C ALA A 228 1.40 -1.87 -6.64
N SER A 229 1.37 -2.87 -5.73
CA SER A 229 2.50 -3.19 -4.85
C SER A 229 3.74 -3.56 -5.66
N GLN A 230 3.58 -4.43 -6.65
CA GLN A 230 4.71 -4.89 -7.47
C GLN A 230 5.23 -3.77 -8.39
N ALA A 231 4.36 -2.91 -8.94
CA ALA A 231 4.78 -1.72 -9.70
C ALA A 231 5.59 -0.73 -8.84
N THR A 232 5.26 -0.62 -7.54
CA THR A 232 6.05 0.19 -6.59
C THR A 232 7.49 -0.29 -6.49
N VAL A 233 7.72 -1.61 -6.49
CA VAL A 233 9.06 -2.19 -6.38
C VAL A 233 9.99 -1.70 -7.48
N GLN A 234 9.49 -1.49 -8.71
CA GLN A 234 10.29 -0.94 -9.80
C GLN A 234 10.78 0.49 -9.49
N GLY A 235 9.94 1.30 -8.83
CA GLY A 235 10.30 2.66 -8.40
C GLY A 235 11.34 2.72 -7.28
N LEU A 236 11.62 1.60 -6.61
CA LEU A 236 12.57 1.51 -5.50
C LEU A 236 14.03 1.32 -5.95
N ALA A 237 14.29 1.17 -7.23
CA ALA A 237 15.65 0.98 -7.78
C ALA A 237 16.62 2.14 -7.43
N SER A 238 16.09 3.33 -7.12
CA SER A 238 16.88 4.50 -6.69
C SER A 238 17.07 4.60 -5.16
N LYS A 239 16.51 3.68 -4.38
CA LYS A 239 16.56 3.70 -2.91
C LYS A 239 17.68 2.81 -2.40
N ASN A 240 18.19 3.13 -1.21
CA ASN A 240 19.31 2.44 -0.59
C ASN A 240 18.97 1.93 0.81
N ASP A 241 19.72 0.93 1.26
CA ASP A 241 19.67 0.39 2.62
C ASP A 241 18.27 -0.11 3.03
N LEU A 242 17.46 -0.56 2.09
CA LEU A 242 16.13 -1.09 2.39
C LEU A 242 16.19 -2.40 3.18
N GLY A 243 15.17 -2.64 3.98
CA GLY A 243 14.97 -3.90 4.70
C GLY A 243 13.61 -4.51 4.39
N ILE A 244 13.48 -5.83 4.62
CA ILE A 244 12.21 -6.56 4.44
C ILE A 244 11.75 -7.15 5.77
N HIS A 245 10.49 -6.87 6.10
CA HIS A 245 9.67 -7.56 7.08
C HIS A 245 8.26 -7.64 6.52
N SER A 246 7.94 -8.74 5.86
CA SER A 246 6.75 -8.88 5.01
C SER A 246 6.13 -10.26 5.16
N GLN A 247 4.84 -10.38 4.96
CA GLN A 247 4.19 -11.69 4.92
C GLN A 247 4.70 -12.54 3.76
N PHE A 248 4.99 -11.91 2.62
CA PHE A 248 5.40 -12.58 1.39
C PHE A 248 6.78 -12.13 0.93
N LEU A 249 7.58 -13.07 0.40
CA LEU A 249 8.71 -12.81 -0.49
C LEU A 249 8.31 -13.13 -1.93
N THR A 250 8.72 -12.25 -2.85
CA THR A 250 8.41 -12.33 -4.29
C THR A 250 9.68 -12.22 -5.13
N ASP A 251 9.59 -12.55 -6.42
CA ASP A 251 10.70 -12.39 -7.37
C ASP A 251 11.22 -10.95 -7.43
N ASP A 252 10.34 -9.95 -7.27
CA ASP A 252 10.73 -8.55 -7.31
C ASP A 252 11.56 -8.15 -6.09
N ILE A 253 11.21 -8.65 -4.91
CA ILE A 253 12.00 -8.45 -3.67
C ILE A 253 13.37 -9.13 -3.81
N MET A 254 13.41 -10.37 -4.33
CA MET A 254 14.67 -11.07 -4.62
C MET A 254 15.56 -10.24 -5.55
N HIS A 255 14.98 -9.64 -6.59
CA HIS A 255 15.74 -8.80 -7.51
C HIS A 255 16.34 -7.57 -6.83
N LEU A 256 15.56 -6.81 -6.04
CA LEU A 256 16.08 -5.66 -5.29
C LEU A 256 17.21 -6.05 -4.33
N TYR A 257 17.15 -7.25 -3.76
CA TYR A 257 18.24 -7.77 -2.94
C TYR A 257 19.48 -8.08 -3.80
N ALA A 258 19.31 -8.72 -4.95
CA ALA A 258 20.39 -9.07 -5.85
C ALA A 258 21.14 -7.86 -6.41
N VAL A 259 20.44 -6.74 -6.65
CA VAL A 259 21.05 -5.49 -7.12
C VAL A 259 21.54 -4.58 -5.98
N GLY A 260 21.35 -4.96 -4.71
CA GLY A 260 21.91 -4.29 -3.55
C GLY A 260 21.05 -3.20 -2.91
N ASN A 261 19.85 -2.91 -3.44
CA ASN A 261 18.93 -1.94 -2.82
C ASN A 261 18.44 -2.42 -1.44
N ILE A 262 18.24 -3.73 -1.28
CA ILE A 262 17.89 -4.36 0.00
C ILE A 262 19.14 -5.00 0.60
N ASN A 263 19.53 -4.56 1.78
CA ASN A 263 20.64 -5.18 2.55
C ASN A 263 20.26 -5.46 4.01
N ASN A 264 19.10 -5.04 4.46
CA ASN A 264 18.55 -5.24 5.81
C ASN A 264 19.39 -4.68 6.97
N ARG A 265 20.41 -3.87 6.70
CA ARG A 265 21.36 -3.38 7.72
C ARG A 265 20.79 -2.28 8.62
N LYS A 266 19.72 -1.61 8.17
CA LYS A 266 19.05 -0.55 8.95
C LYS A 266 17.84 -1.06 9.73
N LYS A 267 17.53 -2.35 9.63
CA LYS A 267 16.47 -2.97 10.45
C LYS A 267 16.89 -3.00 11.92
N ARG A 268 15.93 -2.75 12.80
CA ARG A 268 16.15 -2.84 14.25
C ARG A 268 16.10 -4.29 14.76
N LEU A 269 15.21 -5.11 14.20
CA LEU A 269 15.08 -6.52 14.49
C LEU A 269 15.54 -7.33 13.28
N ASN A 270 16.18 -8.48 13.52
CA ASN A 270 16.67 -9.38 12.49
C ASN A 270 17.55 -8.65 11.45
N GLU A 271 18.51 -7.85 11.94
CA GLU A 271 19.46 -7.12 11.10
C GLU A 271 20.17 -8.08 10.14
N GLY A 272 20.35 -7.65 8.89
CA GLY A 272 20.96 -8.43 7.82
C GLY A 272 20.05 -9.51 7.22
N LYS A 273 18.80 -9.69 7.71
CA LYS A 273 17.91 -10.77 7.26
C LYS A 273 16.60 -10.22 6.70
N MET A 274 16.17 -10.77 5.59
CA MET A 274 14.80 -10.65 5.10
C MET A 274 13.89 -11.58 5.90
N VAL A 275 12.88 -11.03 6.57
CA VAL A 275 11.92 -11.79 7.38
C VAL A 275 10.62 -11.92 6.61
N ALA A 276 10.13 -13.15 6.47
CA ALA A 276 8.83 -13.42 5.88
C ALA A 276 8.17 -14.68 6.45
N SER A 277 6.92 -14.95 6.05
CA SER A 277 6.19 -16.17 6.40
C SER A 277 6.05 -17.13 5.22
N MET A 278 5.99 -16.57 4.01
CA MET A 278 5.73 -17.32 2.78
C MET A 278 6.55 -16.76 1.62
N ALA A 279 6.77 -17.59 0.60
CA ALA A 279 7.24 -17.16 -0.71
C ALA A 279 6.23 -17.51 -1.79
N ILE A 280 5.96 -16.56 -2.67
CA ILE A 280 5.12 -16.74 -3.85
C ILE A 280 5.85 -16.16 -5.05
N GLY A 281 6.21 -17.01 -6.01
CA GLY A 281 6.96 -16.56 -7.17
C GLY A 281 7.38 -17.70 -8.08
N SER A 282 8.49 -17.49 -8.77
CA SER A 282 9.07 -18.44 -9.71
C SER A 282 9.93 -19.49 -9.01
N ARG A 283 10.34 -20.51 -9.79
CA ARG A 283 11.32 -21.49 -9.38
C ARG A 283 12.65 -20.82 -8.96
N ASN A 284 13.08 -19.77 -9.62
CA ASN A 284 14.31 -19.06 -9.29
C ASN A 284 14.26 -18.46 -7.87
N LEU A 285 13.09 -17.93 -7.46
CA LEU A 285 12.89 -17.48 -6.09
C LEU A 285 13.07 -18.64 -5.11
N TYR A 286 12.48 -19.82 -5.39
CA TYR A 286 12.58 -20.97 -4.49
C TYR A 286 14.01 -21.50 -4.39
N GLU A 287 14.76 -21.51 -5.47
CA GLU A 287 16.20 -21.84 -5.48
C GLU A 287 17.02 -20.82 -4.67
N PHE A 288 16.68 -19.53 -4.77
CA PHE A 288 17.32 -18.45 -3.99
C PHE A 288 17.10 -18.62 -2.48
N LEU A 289 15.97 -19.18 -2.05
CA LEU A 289 15.65 -19.37 -0.63
C LEU A 289 16.46 -20.52 0.01
N ASN A 290 16.92 -21.50 -0.80
CA ASN A 290 17.52 -22.73 -0.29
C ASN A 290 18.83 -22.44 0.44
N ASP A 291 18.89 -22.80 1.73
CA ASP A 291 20.03 -22.62 2.63
C ASP A 291 20.62 -21.20 2.65
N ASN A 292 19.79 -20.19 2.35
CA ASN A 292 20.22 -18.81 2.29
C ASN A 292 20.21 -18.16 3.68
N PRO A 293 21.39 -17.80 4.24
CA PRO A 293 21.47 -17.21 5.58
C PRO A 293 20.91 -15.79 5.68
N ALA A 294 20.66 -15.10 4.55
CA ALA A 294 20.01 -13.80 4.53
C ALA A 294 18.49 -13.87 4.69
N ILE A 295 17.93 -15.08 4.74
CA ILE A 295 16.50 -15.35 4.90
C ILE A 295 16.21 -15.81 6.33
N ASP A 296 15.07 -15.39 6.88
CA ASP A 296 14.57 -15.82 8.18
C ASP A 296 13.04 -15.94 8.10
N PHE A 297 12.58 -17.16 7.77
CA PHE A 297 11.13 -17.42 7.72
C PHE A 297 10.59 -17.72 9.11
N ARG A 298 9.47 -17.08 9.41
CA ARG A 298 8.82 -17.16 10.72
C ARG A 298 7.32 -17.32 10.59
N PRO A 299 6.65 -17.90 11.61
CA PRO A 299 5.21 -18.00 11.62
C PRO A 299 4.53 -16.63 11.72
N SER A 300 3.24 -16.60 11.41
CA SER A 300 2.47 -15.34 11.29
C SER A 300 2.27 -14.62 12.62
N ASP A 301 2.29 -15.29 13.74
CA ASP A 301 2.27 -14.67 15.08
C ASP A 301 3.52 -13.85 15.42
N TYR A 302 4.59 -13.98 14.63
CA TYR A 302 5.75 -13.11 14.69
C TYR A 302 5.75 -12.08 13.56
N VAL A 303 5.57 -12.51 12.31
CA VAL A 303 5.70 -11.63 11.13
C VAL A 303 4.56 -10.62 11.09
N ASN A 304 3.36 -11.03 11.46
CA ASN A 304 2.17 -10.19 11.47
C ASN A 304 1.90 -9.52 12.83
N ASP A 305 2.71 -9.77 13.87
CA ASP A 305 2.49 -9.12 15.16
C ASP A 305 2.69 -7.61 15.07
N PRO A 306 1.65 -6.78 15.31
CA PRO A 306 1.77 -5.33 15.25
C PRO A 306 2.83 -4.75 16.20
N PHE A 307 3.14 -5.44 17.31
CA PHE A 307 4.20 -5.01 18.25
C PHE A 307 5.60 -5.27 17.68
N VAL A 308 5.80 -6.38 16.98
CA VAL A 308 7.05 -6.68 16.27
C VAL A 308 7.25 -5.70 15.11
N ILE A 309 6.21 -5.51 14.29
CA ILE A 309 6.21 -4.59 13.16
C ILE A 309 6.56 -3.17 13.59
N ALA A 310 5.95 -2.69 14.69
CA ALA A 310 6.14 -1.33 15.23
C ALA A 310 7.57 -1.05 15.72
N GLN A 311 8.37 -2.09 16.00
CA GLN A 311 9.75 -1.93 16.46
C GLN A 311 10.72 -1.57 15.34
N HIS A 312 10.38 -1.81 14.07
CA HIS A 312 11.21 -1.38 12.94
C HIS A 312 11.11 0.14 12.77
N HIS A 313 12.25 0.81 12.54
CA HIS A 313 12.24 2.22 12.15
C HIS A 313 11.81 2.36 10.69
N ARG A 314 11.06 3.43 10.38
CA ARG A 314 10.58 3.70 9.02
C ARG A 314 9.91 2.48 8.39
N MET A 315 9.09 1.78 9.17
CA MET A 315 8.31 0.67 8.65
C MET A 315 7.26 1.20 7.67
N VAL A 316 7.30 0.73 6.44
CA VAL A 316 6.34 1.08 5.40
C VAL A 316 5.55 -0.16 5.01
N SER A 317 4.25 -0.15 5.28
CA SER A 317 3.35 -1.21 4.82
C SER A 317 2.57 -0.76 3.60
N MET A 318 2.49 -1.61 2.59
CA MET A 318 1.84 -1.35 1.30
C MET A 318 0.80 -2.42 1.00
N ASN A 319 -0.48 -2.04 1.02
CA ASN A 319 -1.60 -2.95 0.84
C ASN A 319 -2.68 -2.32 -0.02
N VAL A 320 -3.39 -3.12 -0.83
CA VAL A 320 -4.46 -2.65 -1.71
C VAL A 320 -5.81 -2.67 -0.98
N ALA A 321 -6.55 -1.58 -1.14
CA ALA A 321 -7.97 -1.49 -0.84
C ALA A 321 -8.80 -1.77 -2.10
N ARG A 322 -9.89 -2.52 -1.96
CA ARG A 322 -10.87 -2.75 -3.03
C ARG A 322 -11.88 -1.62 -3.16
N ALA A 323 -12.24 -1.01 -2.04
CA ALA A 323 -13.07 0.18 -1.98
C ALA A 323 -12.81 0.96 -0.70
N MET A 324 -13.03 2.28 -0.75
CA MET A 324 -12.96 3.17 0.41
C MET A 324 -14.12 4.15 0.38
N ASP A 325 -14.59 4.58 1.57
CA ASP A 325 -15.55 5.67 1.64
C ASP A 325 -14.87 7.04 1.88
N LEU A 326 -15.67 8.09 1.77
CA LEU A 326 -15.21 9.48 1.95
C LEU A 326 -14.67 9.76 3.36
N THR A 327 -15.00 8.93 4.34
CA THR A 327 -14.47 9.05 5.71
C THR A 327 -13.17 8.28 5.92
N GLY A 328 -12.77 7.46 4.92
CA GLY A 328 -11.56 6.66 4.93
C GLY A 328 -11.74 5.26 5.51
N GLN A 329 -12.94 4.70 5.59
CA GLN A 329 -13.11 3.28 5.88
C GLN A 329 -12.72 2.43 4.68
N VAL A 330 -12.20 1.22 4.92
CA VAL A 330 -11.56 0.39 3.91
C VAL A 330 -12.18 -0.99 3.84
N ALA A 331 -12.60 -1.37 2.64
CA ALA A 331 -12.87 -2.74 2.26
C ALA A 331 -11.68 -3.25 1.42
N ALA A 332 -11.03 -4.32 1.86
CA ALA A 332 -9.84 -4.84 1.17
C ALA A 332 -10.11 -6.17 0.47
N GLU A 333 -10.87 -7.05 1.10
CA GLU A 333 -11.04 -8.43 0.66
C GLU A 333 -12.38 -8.68 -0.05
N ALA A 334 -13.40 -7.88 0.27
CA ALA A 334 -14.73 -8.03 -0.33
C ALA A 334 -14.80 -7.34 -1.69
N SER A 335 -15.21 -8.07 -2.73
CA SER A 335 -15.60 -7.51 -4.01
C SER A 335 -17.08 -7.10 -4.02
N ALA A 336 -17.53 -6.40 -5.05
CA ALA A 336 -18.96 -6.09 -5.23
C ALA A 336 -19.83 -7.36 -5.31
N VAL A 337 -19.24 -8.50 -5.68
CA VAL A 337 -19.93 -9.80 -5.84
C VAL A 337 -19.88 -10.63 -4.55
N THR A 338 -18.80 -10.51 -3.75
CA THR A 338 -18.63 -11.26 -2.50
C THR A 338 -18.78 -10.33 -1.31
N ARG A 339 -19.95 -10.36 -0.65
CA ARG A 339 -20.24 -9.56 0.55
C ARG A 339 -19.39 -9.95 1.75
N PHE A 340 -18.93 -11.20 1.80
CA PHE A 340 -18.20 -11.74 2.94
C PHE A 340 -16.80 -12.17 2.51
N ALA A 341 -15.83 -11.73 3.27
CA ALA A 341 -14.43 -12.10 3.10
C ALA A 341 -13.78 -12.28 4.46
N GLY A 342 -12.63 -12.98 4.52
CA GLY A 342 -11.79 -13.03 5.69
C GLY A 342 -11.15 -11.66 5.98
N VAL A 343 -10.37 -11.62 7.03
CA VAL A 343 -9.46 -10.53 7.35
C VAL A 343 -8.06 -11.03 7.04
N SER A 344 -7.33 -10.34 6.18
CA SER A 344 -5.95 -10.69 5.85
C SER A 344 -4.96 -10.15 6.89
N GLY A 345 -3.66 -10.16 6.57
CA GLY A 345 -2.64 -9.48 7.37
C GLY A 345 -2.67 -7.94 7.28
N ILE A 346 -3.59 -7.36 6.51
CA ILE A 346 -3.65 -5.90 6.29
C ILE A 346 -3.80 -5.13 7.60
N PRO A 347 -4.75 -5.42 8.50
CA PRO A 347 -4.90 -4.68 9.75
C PRO A 347 -3.68 -4.76 10.66
N ASP A 348 -3.00 -5.91 10.68
CA ASP A 348 -1.78 -6.12 11.47
C ASP A 348 -0.68 -5.16 11.02
N PHE A 349 -0.37 -5.15 9.72
CA PHE A 349 0.64 -4.27 9.15
C PHE A 349 0.25 -2.79 9.18
N VAL A 350 -1.01 -2.46 8.96
CA VAL A 350 -1.52 -1.09 9.07
C VAL A 350 -1.28 -0.54 10.47
N ARG A 351 -1.64 -1.29 11.52
CA ARG A 351 -1.47 -0.90 12.91
C ARG A 351 -0.01 -0.85 13.33
N GLY A 352 0.78 -1.85 12.93
CA GLY A 352 2.20 -1.93 13.24
C GLY A 352 3.01 -0.81 12.58
N ALA A 353 2.86 -0.62 11.27
CA ALA A 353 3.59 0.41 10.53
C ALA A 353 3.25 1.83 11.00
N ARG A 354 1.97 2.12 11.29
CA ARG A 354 1.56 3.43 11.82
C ARG A 354 2.18 3.75 13.19
N ARG A 355 2.43 2.73 14.02
CA ARG A 355 3.05 2.90 15.34
C ARG A 355 4.58 2.90 15.29
N SER A 356 5.17 2.51 14.19
CA SER A 356 6.61 2.57 13.97
C SER A 356 7.09 4.02 13.96
N ARG A 357 8.29 4.27 14.51
CA ARG A 357 8.91 5.59 14.46
C ARG A 357 9.19 5.98 13.00
N SER A 358 8.60 7.09 12.54
CA SER A 358 8.62 7.53 11.13
C SER A 358 8.04 6.48 10.17
N GLY A 359 7.16 5.61 10.66
CA GLY A 359 6.53 4.59 9.85
C GLY A 359 5.35 5.12 9.04
N LYS A 360 5.03 4.43 7.97
CA LYS A 360 3.94 4.80 7.06
C LYS A 360 3.11 3.56 6.73
N SER A 361 1.83 3.61 7.02
CA SER A 361 0.87 2.64 6.50
C SER A 361 0.23 3.23 5.26
N ILE A 362 0.44 2.60 4.11
CA ILE A 362 -0.03 3.05 2.80
C ILE A 362 -1.08 2.08 2.30
N LEU A 363 -2.26 2.60 2.05
CA LEU A 363 -3.35 1.91 1.40
C LEU A 363 -3.46 2.40 -0.04
N MET A 364 -3.30 1.49 -0.98
CA MET A 364 -3.41 1.74 -2.41
C MET A 364 -4.83 1.46 -2.87
N ILE A 365 -5.36 2.29 -3.75
CA ILE A 365 -6.67 2.08 -4.35
C ILE A 365 -6.63 2.46 -5.82
N PHE A 366 -7.06 1.56 -6.70
CA PHE A 366 -7.44 1.96 -8.04
C PHE A 366 -8.72 2.76 -7.94
N SER A 367 -8.73 3.98 -8.44
CA SER A 367 -9.88 4.87 -8.29
C SER A 367 -11.16 4.33 -8.92
N THR A 368 -11.01 3.43 -9.91
CA THR A 368 -12.11 2.81 -10.65
C THR A 368 -11.89 1.32 -10.86
N GLU A 369 -12.98 0.61 -11.12
CA GLU A 369 -13.01 -0.76 -11.62
C GLU A 369 -13.91 -0.88 -12.86
N GLU A 370 -13.55 -1.78 -13.79
CA GLU A 370 -14.39 -2.12 -14.93
C GLU A 370 -15.45 -3.13 -14.52
N THR A 371 -16.68 -2.87 -14.89
CA THR A 371 -17.83 -3.77 -14.67
C THR A 371 -18.58 -3.98 -15.96
N PRO A 372 -19.43 -5.01 -16.07
CA PRO A 372 -20.30 -5.20 -17.24
C PRO A 372 -21.21 -3.99 -17.55
N GLY A 373 -21.45 -3.12 -16.55
CA GLY A 373 -22.23 -1.89 -16.69
C GLY A 373 -21.42 -0.63 -17.00
N GLY A 374 -20.10 -0.76 -17.21
CA GLY A 374 -19.17 0.35 -17.43
C GLY A 374 -18.22 0.58 -16.25
N ILE A 375 -17.51 1.71 -16.26
CA ILE A 375 -16.55 2.09 -15.22
C ILE A 375 -17.30 2.51 -13.95
N ARG A 376 -16.85 2.02 -12.81
CA ARG A 376 -17.39 2.36 -11.48
C ARG A 376 -16.30 2.89 -10.58
N SER A 377 -16.62 3.88 -9.74
CA SER A 377 -15.72 4.38 -8.71
C SER A 377 -15.53 3.37 -7.58
N ASN A 378 -14.30 3.19 -7.12
CA ASN A 378 -13.95 2.45 -5.91
C ASN A 378 -13.86 3.36 -4.67
N ILE A 379 -13.86 4.68 -4.86
CA ILE A 379 -14.06 5.66 -3.79
C ILE A 379 -15.56 5.96 -3.76
N LEU A 380 -16.20 5.63 -2.64
CA LEU A 380 -17.66 5.63 -2.49
C LEU A 380 -18.10 6.69 -1.48
N PRO A 381 -19.31 7.25 -1.60
CA PRO A 381 -19.86 8.11 -0.55
C PRO A 381 -19.89 7.42 0.81
N THR A 382 -20.35 6.17 0.84
CA THR A 382 -20.41 5.29 2.03
C THR A 382 -20.12 3.87 1.59
N LEU A 383 -19.35 3.13 2.40
CA LEU A 383 -19.11 1.71 2.13
C LEU A 383 -20.37 0.89 2.34
N ASP A 384 -20.71 0.10 1.33
CA ASP A 384 -21.73 -0.93 1.32
C ASP A 384 -21.17 -2.34 1.58
N ARG A 385 -19.88 -2.42 1.92
CA ARG A 385 -19.07 -3.66 2.03
C ARG A 385 -18.48 -3.79 3.43
N VAL A 386 -17.95 -4.99 3.73
CA VAL A 386 -17.32 -5.28 5.02
C VAL A 386 -16.07 -4.43 5.21
N VAL A 387 -16.02 -3.70 6.31
CA VAL A 387 -14.87 -2.89 6.69
C VAL A 387 -13.78 -3.79 7.28
N VAL A 388 -12.60 -3.77 6.68
CA VAL A 388 -11.41 -4.49 7.15
C VAL A 388 -10.49 -3.55 7.94
N VAL A 389 -10.32 -2.29 7.48
CA VAL A 389 -9.57 -1.28 8.22
C VAL A 389 -10.50 -0.13 8.59
N PRO A 390 -10.74 0.10 9.89
CA PRO A 390 -11.57 1.21 10.33
C PRO A 390 -10.89 2.54 10.07
N ARG A 391 -11.70 3.61 9.90
CA ARG A 391 -11.22 4.97 9.57
C ARG A 391 -10.16 5.51 10.53
N GLY A 392 -10.17 5.09 11.79
CA GLY A 392 -9.20 5.51 12.80
C GLY A 392 -7.79 4.94 12.60
N ASP A 393 -7.64 3.87 11.83
CA ASP A 393 -6.36 3.21 11.58
C ASP A 393 -5.72 3.65 10.25
N VAL A 394 -6.46 4.34 9.37
CA VAL A 394 -5.97 4.76 8.05
C VAL A 394 -4.99 5.92 8.16
N HIS A 395 -3.86 5.80 7.49
CA HIS A 395 -2.78 6.79 7.46
C HIS A 395 -2.64 7.42 6.07
N TYR A 396 -1.91 6.80 5.15
CA TYR A 396 -1.78 7.25 3.76
C TYR A 396 -2.73 6.49 2.84
N VAL A 397 -3.32 7.21 1.89
CA VAL A 397 -4.08 6.63 0.78
C VAL A 397 -3.48 7.13 -0.52
N VAL A 398 -3.28 6.22 -1.46
CA VAL A 398 -2.68 6.52 -2.77
C VAL A 398 -3.53 5.93 -3.87
N SER A 399 -3.92 6.76 -4.83
CA SER A 399 -4.49 6.33 -6.10
C SER A 399 -3.58 6.76 -7.26
N GLU A 400 -3.95 6.45 -8.48
CA GLU A 400 -3.27 6.93 -9.70
C GLU A 400 -3.30 8.46 -9.83
N TYR A 401 -4.22 9.14 -9.14
CA TYR A 401 -4.36 10.61 -9.13
C TYR A 401 -3.60 11.31 -8.01
N GLY A 402 -2.94 10.58 -7.12
CA GLY A 402 -2.10 11.17 -6.09
C GLY A 402 -2.13 10.46 -4.75
N ALA A 403 -1.46 11.07 -3.78
CA ALA A 403 -1.37 10.59 -2.41
C ALA A 403 -1.94 11.60 -1.42
N VAL A 404 -2.62 11.12 -0.39
CA VAL A 404 -3.16 11.92 0.72
C VAL A 404 -2.84 11.26 2.05
N ASN A 405 -2.70 12.09 3.09
CA ASN A 405 -2.55 11.64 4.47
C ASN A 405 -3.85 11.93 5.23
N LEU A 406 -4.50 10.92 5.77
CA LEU A 406 -5.76 11.02 6.51
C LEU A 406 -5.59 11.02 8.03
N PHE A 407 -4.39 10.77 8.53
CA PHE A 407 -4.13 10.76 9.97
C PHE A 407 -4.34 12.16 10.57
N GLY A 408 -5.06 12.25 11.68
CA GLY A 408 -5.34 13.50 12.37
C GLY A 408 -6.29 14.47 11.62
N LYS A 409 -6.87 14.06 10.50
CA LYS A 409 -7.79 14.88 9.69
C LYS A 409 -9.23 14.71 10.16
N SER A 410 -9.99 15.82 10.17
CA SER A 410 -11.43 15.83 10.37
C SER A 410 -12.16 15.07 9.25
N LEU A 411 -13.41 14.68 9.46
CA LEU A 411 -14.20 13.99 8.43
C LEU A 411 -14.35 14.86 7.16
N GLN A 412 -14.46 16.17 7.31
CA GLN A 412 -14.51 17.11 6.19
C GLN A 412 -13.21 17.12 5.39
N GLU A 413 -12.06 17.24 6.06
CA GLU A 413 -10.75 17.20 5.40
C GLU A 413 -10.51 15.84 4.72
N ARG A 414 -10.95 14.74 5.34
CA ARG A 414 -10.89 13.40 4.75
C ARG A 414 -11.72 13.29 3.48
N ALA A 415 -12.96 13.77 3.50
CA ALA A 415 -13.83 13.75 2.33
C ALA A 415 -13.21 14.53 1.16
N ILE A 416 -12.71 15.74 1.40
CA ILE A 416 -12.01 16.55 0.40
C ILE A 416 -10.75 15.82 -0.12
N ALA A 417 -9.98 15.21 0.78
CA ALA A 417 -8.79 14.46 0.41
C ALA A 417 -9.12 13.25 -0.47
N MET A 418 -10.12 12.47 -0.11
CA MET A 418 -10.56 11.30 -0.88
C MET A 418 -11.11 11.68 -2.25
N ILE A 419 -11.92 12.76 -2.33
CA ILE A 419 -12.43 13.30 -3.60
C ILE A 419 -11.26 13.72 -4.50
N SER A 420 -10.21 14.36 -3.95
CA SER A 420 -9.07 14.84 -4.73
C SER A 420 -8.28 13.74 -5.43
N ILE A 421 -8.31 12.52 -4.90
CA ILE A 421 -7.63 11.34 -5.47
C ILE A 421 -8.59 10.38 -6.18
N ALA A 422 -9.86 10.70 -6.28
CA ALA A 422 -10.84 9.96 -7.08
C ALA A 422 -10.65 10.23 -8.58
N HIS A 423 -11.19 9.34 -9.40
CA HIS A 423 -11.26 9.58 -10.86
C HIS A 423 -12.03 10.88 -11.14
N PRO A 424 -11.56 11.77 -12.02
CA PRO A 424 -12.17 13.08 -12.27
C PRO A 424 -13.67 13.04 -12.56
N ASP A 425 -14.12 12.05 -13.33
CA ASP A 425 -15.54 11.93 -13.74
C ASP A 425 -16.50 11.66 -12.57
N PHE A 426 -16.01 11.14 -11.45
CA PHE A 426 -16.83 10.82 -10.27
C PHE A 426 -16.75 11.89 -9.17
N ARG A 427 -15.85 12.88 -9.29
CA ARG A 427 -15.62 13.84 -8.20
C ARG A 427 -16.80 14.74 -7.92
N GLU A 428 -17.54 15.17 -8.95
CA GLU A 428 -18.76 16.00 -8.78
C GLU A 428 -19.84 15.24 -8.01
N GLU A 429 -20.07 13.98 -8.38
CA GLU A 429 -21.02 13.10 -7.69
C GLU A 429 -20.63 12.88 -6.23
N LEU A 430 -19.34 12.55 -5.98
CA LEU A 430 -18.81 12.35 -4.63
C LEU A 430 -18.90 13.63 -3.78
N PHE A 431 -18.67 14.79 -4.39
CA PHE A 431 -18.77 16.07 -3.69
C PHE A 431 -20.23 16.41 -3.34
N ALA A 432 -21.16 16.16 -4.24
CA ALA A 432 -22.59 16.33 -4.00
C ALA A 432 -23.06 15.39 -2.86
N ALA A 433 -22.67 14.14 -2.91
CA ALA A 433 -22.97 13.15 -1.87
C ALA A 433 -22.36 13.52 -0.50
N ALA A 434 -21.14 14.09 -0.49
CA ALA A 434 -20.51 14.57 0.74
C ALA A 434 -21.28 15.73 1.39
N LYS A 435 -21.87 16.62 0.58
CA LYS A 435 -22.77 17.68 1.06
C LYS A 435 -24.08 17.12 1.61
N GLU A 436 -24.69 16.20 0.89
CA GLU A 436 -25.95 15.55 1.32
C GLU A 436 -25.77 14.82 2.65
N GLN A 437 -24.63 14.18 2.87
CA GLN A 437 -24.27 13.53 4.12
C GLN A 437 -23.84 14.49 5.25
N GLY A 438 -23.74 15.79 4.98
CA GLY A 438 -23.26 16.78 5.94
C GLY A 438 -21.76 16.69 6.26
N LEU A 439 -20.98 15.96 5.46
CA LEU A 439 -19.52 15.89 5.60
C LEU A 439 -18.87 17.22 5.16
N ILE A 440 -19.47 17.90 4.17
CA ILE A 440 -19.01 19.19 3.64
C ILE A 440 -20.16 20.16 3.75
N GLY A 441 -19.89 21.40 4.17
CA GLY A 441 -20.91 22.44 4.27
C GLY A 441 -21.57 22.75 2.91
N SER A 442 -22.87 23.04 2.92
CA SER A 442 -23.65 23.30 1.70
C SER A 442 -23.15 24.52 0.91
N GLU A 443 -22.53 25.48 1.62
CA GLU A 443 -21.95 26.70 1.06
C GLU A 443 -20.65 26.46 0.28
N ARG A 444 -20.01 25.29 0.44
CA ARG A 444 -18.73 24.98 -0.23
C ARG A 444 -18.93 24.79 -1.72
N ASN A 445 -17.98 25.33 -2.48
CA ASN A 445 -17.91 25.12 -3.92
C ASN A 445 -16.44 24.89 -4.33
N LEU A 446 -16.15 23.77 -4.96
CA LEU A 446 -14.81 23.49 -5.49
C LEU A 446 -14.65 23.99 -6.94
N GLY A 447 -15.73 24.47 -7.59
CA GLY A 447 -15.67 24.96 -8.97
C GLY A 447 -15.05 23.96 -9.94
N GLU A 448 -14.27 24.45 -10.89
CA GLU A 448 -13.53 23.63 -11.86
C GLU A 448 -12.43 22.75 -11.22
N ALA A 449 -11.99 23.10 -10.00
CA ALA A 449 -10.99 22.32 -9.28
C ALA A 449 -11.42 20.87 -9.00
N VAL A 450 -12.72 20.60 -8.97
CA VAL A 450 -13.25 19.23 -8.80
C VAL A 450 -12.72 18.29 -9.88
N LYS A 451 -12.64 18.75 -11.13
CA LYS A 451 -12.18 17.95 -12.28
C LYS A 451 -10.68 18.03 -12.55
N ALA A 452 -9.99 18.94 -11.87
CA ALA A 452 -8.59 19.23 -12.13
C ALA A 452 -7.66 18.03 -11.86
N VAL A 453 -6.78 17.74 -12.80
CA VAL A 453 -5.75 16.70 -12.65
C VAL A 453 -4.48 17.33 -12.10
N TYR A 454 -4.02 16.84 -10.97
CA TYR A 454 -2.86 17.38 -10.28
C TYR A 454 -1.56 17.22 -11.11
N PRO A 455 -0.84 18.31 -11.44
CA PRO A 455 0.33 18.26 -12.31
C PRO A 455 1.60 17.88 -11.54
N VAL A 456 1.81 16.58 -11.32
CA VAL A 456 2.94 16.02 -10.57
C VAL A 456 4.30 16.51 -11.10
N ARG A 457 4.42 16.80 -12.40
CA ARG A 457 5.65 17.30 -13.03
C ARG A 457 6.17 18.62 -12.44
N LEU A 458 5.31 19.37 -11.76
CA LEU A 458 5.69 20.63 -11.10
C LEU A 458 6.26 20.41 -9.69
N GLU A 459 6.17 19.18 -9.14
CA GLU A 459 6.80 18.89 -7.84
C GLU A 459 8.33 18.87 -7.96
N GLU A 460 8.98 19.48 -6.98
CA GLU A 460 10.43 19.49 -6.85
C GLU A 460 10.82 19.55 -5.38
N THR A 461 11.79 18.75 -4.98
CA THR A 461 12.41 18.87 -3.66
C THR A 461 13.73 19.60 -3.79
N ILE A 462 13.88 20.68 -3.03
CA ILE A 462 15.10 21.47 -2.95
C ILE A 462 15.63 21.45 -1.52
N GLU A 463 16.91 21.75 -1.35
CA GLU A 463 17.52 21.92 -0.04
C GLU A 463 17.82 23.40 0.21
N ILE A 464 17.33 23.92 1.34
CA ILE A 464 17.61 25.28 1.80
C ILE A 464 18.14 25.18 3.23
N ASP A 465 19.40 25.57 3.45
CA ASP A 465 20.10 25.53 4.74
C ASP A 465 19.99 24.18 5.48
N GLY A 466 20.16 23.09 4.75
CA GLY A 466 20.07 21.73 5.30
C GLY A 466 18.64 21.23 5.54
N GLN A 467 17.63 22.02 5.20
CA GLN A 467 16.23 21.62 5.25
C GLN A 467 15.70 21.26 3.87
N GLN A 468 15.02 20.13 3.77
CA GLN A 468 14.28 19.78 2.57
C GLN A 468 12.99 20.60 2.47
N VAL A 469 12.81 21.27 1.34
CA VAL A 469 11.64 22.05 0.99
C VAL A 469 11.00 21.44 -0.25
N ILE A 470 9.75 21.05 -0.16
CA ILE A 470 8.99 20.51 -1.29
C ILE A 470 8.20 21.65 -1.94
N ILE A 471 8.54 21.99 -3.17
CA ILE A 471 7.77 22.92 -4.00
C ILE A 471 6.80 22.09 -4.84
N ARG A 472 5.51 22.37 -4.73
CA ARG A 472 4.46 21.62 -5.42
C ARG A 472 3.21 22.47 -5.66
N PRO A 473 2.32 22.07 -6.59
CA PRO A 473 0.98 22.65 -6.70
C PRO A 473 0.20 22.51 -5.39
N ALA A 474 -0.61 23.52 -5.09
CA ALA A 474 -1.54 23.48 -3.97
C ALA A 474 -2.65 22.45 -4.22
N LYS A 475 -3.17 21.89 -3.14
CA LYS A 475 -4.29 20.94 -3.13
C LYS A 475 -5.42 21.52 -2.28
N PRO A 476 -6.68 21.12 -2.48
CA PRO A 476 -7.79 21.58 -1.64
C PRO A 476 -7.58 21.36 -0.14
N VAL A 477 -6.81 20.35 0.24
CA VAL A 477 -6.44 20.07 1.64
C VAL A 477 -5.42 21.04 2.24
N ASP A 478 -4.86 21.95 1.44
CA ASP A 478 -3.88 22.95 1.88
C ASP A 478 -4.51 24.23 2.41
N GLU A 479 -5.84 24.42 2.24
CA GLU A 479 -6.57 25.63 2.61
C GLU A 479 -6.16 26.17 3.97
N ARG A 480 -6.26 25.37 5.04
CA ARG A 480 -5.91 25.79 6.38
C ARG A 480 -4.44 26.18 6.53
N ARG A 481 -3.53 25.44 5.91
CA ARG A 481 -2.08 25.71 5.96
C ARG A 481 -1.68 26.97 5.19
N ILE A 482 -2.35 27.26 4.07
CA ILE A 482 -2.19 28.53 3.33
C ILE A 482 -2.68 29.69 4.20
N GLN A 483 -3.82 29.53 4.88
CA GLN A 483 -4.33 30.53 5.82
C GLN A 483 -3.33 30.79 6.97
N GLU A 484 -2.78 29.75 7.57
CA GLU A 484 -1.76 29.84 8.62
C GLU A 484 -0.48 30.54 8.11
N HIS A 485 -0.06 30.27 6.87
CA HIS A 485 1.04 30.98 6.26
C HIS A 485 0.78 32.49 6.19
N PHE A 486 -0.39 32.93 5.72
CA PHE A 486 -0.72 34.35 5.64
C PHE A 486 -0.79 35.03 7.02
N TYR A 487 -1.33 34.34 8.03
CA TYR A 487 -1.33 34.86 9.40
C TYR A 487 0.08 34.93 10.01
N SER A 488 1.04 34.15 9.53
CA SER A 488 2.42 34.16 9.99
C SER A 488 3.29 35.25 9.38
N LEU A 489 2.83 35.92 8.32
CA LEU A 489 3.58 36.96 7.63
C LEU A 489 3.67 38.25 8.46
N PRO A 490 4.81 38.95 8.43
CA PRO A 490 4.93 40.32 8.95
C PRO A 490 3.93 41.28 8.26
N LYS A 491 3.51 42.31 8.98
CA LYS A 491 2.55 43.30 8.45
C LYS A 491 3.02 43.96 7.14
N GLU A 492 4.31 44.17 7.01
CA GLU A 492 4.94 44.74 5.81
C GLU A 492 4.84 43.82 4.60
N ASP A 493 5.03 42.51 4.82
CA ASP A 493 4.89 41.49 3.77
C ASP A 493 3.42 41.32 3.38
N VAL A 494 2.50 41.35 4.34
CA VAL A 494 1.06 41.36 4.07
C VAL A 494 0.66 42.58 3.23
N PHE A 495 1.14 43.76 3.59
CA PHE A 495 0.87 44.98 2.81
C PHE A 495 1.45 44.87 1.40
N SER A 496 2.68 44.40 1.25
CA SER A 496 3.31 44.23 -0.06
C SER A 496 2.60 43.22 -0.95
N ARG A 497 1.90 42.23 -0.35
CA ARG A 497 1.20 41.16 -1.07
C ARG A 497 -0.25 41.54 -1.43
N PHE A 498 -0.96 42.24 -0.53
CA PHE A 498 -2.40 42.51 -0.63
C PHE A 498 -2.74 43.97 -0.90
N PHE A 499 -1.75 44.87 -0.93
CA PHE A 499 -1.86 46.32 -1.14
C PHE A 499 -2.69 47.09 -0.10
N HIS A 500 -3.09 46.42 0.97
CA HIS A 500 -3.77 47.02 2.11
C HIS A 500 -3.39 46.27 3.42
N GLN A 501 -3.65 46.94 4.53
CA GLN A 501 -3.47 46.29 5.83
C GLN A 501 -4.60 45.28 6.04
N LYS A 502 -4.29 43.99 5.83
CA LYS A 502 -5.22 42.89 6.05
C LYS A 502 -4.83 42.13 7.32
N THR A 503 -5.78 42.07 8.25
CA THR A 503 -5.58 41.41 9.56
C THR A 503 -6.38 40.12 9.70
N ILE A 504 -7.38 39.94 8.83
CA ILE A 504 -8.25 38.76 8.82
C ILE A 504 -8.17 38.12 7.43
N PHE A 505 -7.79 36.87 7.42
CA PHE A 505 -7.79 36.03 6.22
C PHE A 505 -8.95 35.05 6.34
N GLY A 506 -10.10 35.44 5.79
CA GLY A 506 -11.29 34.61 5.78
C GLY A 506 -11.10 33.37 4.90
N ARG A 507 -12.02 32.42 5.03
CA ARG A 507 -12.00 31.20 4.23
C ARG A 507 -12.07 31.49 2.73
N SER A 508 -12.92 32.41 2.32
CA SER A 508 -13.05 32.84 0.93
C SER A 508 -11.76 33.38 0.31
N ASP A 509 -10.90 33.99 1.12
CA ASP A 509 -9.60 34.51 0.67
C ASP A 509 -8.60 33.40 0.34
N VAL A 510 -8.79 32.21 0.89
CA VAL A 510 -7.85 31.10 0.79
C VAL A 510 -8.40 29.98 -0.09
N GLU A 511 -9.72 29.83 -0.12
CA GLU A 511 -10.39 28.77 -0.87
C GLU A 511 -10.07 28.83 -2.37
N SER A 512 -10.06 30.02 -2.97
CA SER A 512 -9.68 30.21 -4.37
C SER A 512 -8.23 29.83 -4.69
N ARG A 513 -7.36 29.85 -3.68
CA ARG A 513 -5.92 29.54 -3.82
C ARG A 513 -5.60 28.05 -3.67
N SER A 514 -6.47 27.32 -3.00
CA SER A 514 -6.34 25.87 -2.85
C SER A 514 -7.18 25.09 -3.86
N ASN A 515 -8.26 25.67 -4.35
CA ASN A 515 -9.19 25.09 -5.31
C ASN A 515 -8.88 25.59 -6.72
N VAL A 516 -7.73 25.21 -7.25
CA VAL A 516 -7.22 25.62 -8.57
C VAL A 516 -7.43 24.52 -9.61
N ASP A 517 -7.68 24.91 -10.85
CA ASP A 517 -7.84 23.96 -11.97
C ASP A 517 -6.50 23.55 -12.60
N TYR A 518 -5.40 24.16 -12.17
CA TYR A 518 -4.03 23.98 -12.64
C TYR A 518 -3.78 24.38 -14.11
N VAL A 519 -4.78 24.89 -14.80
CA VAL A 519 -4.70 25.33 -16.18
C VAL A 519 -4.82 26.85 -16.27
N HIS A 520 -5.94 27.41 -15.79
CA HIS A 520 -6.16 28.85 -15.76
C HIS A 520 -5.58 29.49 -14.49
N ASP A 521 -5.76 28.81 -13.38
CA ASP A 521 -5.24 29.21 -12.07
C ASP A 521 -4.28 28.13 -11.54
N LEU A 522 -3.09 28.54 -11.15
CA LEU A 522 -2.10 27.66 -10.55
C LEU A 522 -1.52 28.31 -9.29
N THR A 523 -1.63 27.62 -8.17
CA THR A 523 -0.93 28.00 -6.94
C THR A 523 0.15 26.96 -6.64
N LEU A 524 1.37 27.41 -6.45
CA LEU A 524 2.48 26.61 -5.94
C LEU A 524 2.70 26.91 -4.46
N VAL A 525 2.96 25.87 -3.68
CA VAL A 525 3.31 25.99 -2.27
C VAL A 525 4.69 25.41 -2.01
N ALA A 526 5.45 26.03 -1.13
CA ALA A 526 6.68 25.50 -0.58
C ALA A 526 6.39 24.94 0.81
N VAL A 527 6.67 23.66 1.03
CA VAL A 527 6.30 22.94 2.24
C VAL A 527 7.55 22.38 2.91
N VAL A 528 7.68 22.60 4.22
CA VAL A 528 8.74 22.04 5.06
C VAL A 528 8.12 21.11 6.08
N GLY A 529 8.70 19.93 6.26
CA GLY A 529 8.24 18.94 7.23
C GLY A 529 7.54 17.74 6.59
N GLU A 530 6.86 16.96 7.42
CA GLU A 530 6.26 15.69 7.02
C GLU A 530 5.11 15.87 6.02
N PHE A 531 5.00 14.97 5.06
CA PHE A 531 3.93 14.95 4.07
C PHE A 531 2.54 14.91 4.74
N GLY A 532 1.70 15.88 4.39
CA GLY A 532 0.35 16.03 4.97
C GLY A 532 0.29 16.91 6.23
N PHE A 533 1.43 17.16 6.90
CA PHE A 533 1.54 17.99 8.12
C PHE A 533 2.52 19.16 7.98
N GLY A 534 3.34 19.18 6.95
CA GLY A 534 4.36 20.20 6.76
C GLY A 534 3.81 21.63 6.76
N LYS A 535 4.59 22.56 7.32
CA LYS A 535 4.30 24.01 7.31
C LYS A 535 4.50 24.56 5.90
N ILE A 536 3.55 25.35 5.41
CA ILE A 536 3.73 26.13 4.19
C ILE A 536 4.57 27.37 4.52
N VAL A 537 5.70 27.50 3.86
CA VAL A 537 6.66 28.59 4.04
C VAL A 537 6.73 29.52 2.82
N GLY A 538 6.01 29.21 1.76
CA GLY A 538 5.89 30.05 0.59
C GLY A 538 4.67 29.69 -0.24
N VAL A 539 4.03 30.70 -0.81
CA VAL A 539 2.90 30.59 -1.73
C VAL A 539 3.18 31.43 -2.95
N ALA A 540 3.03 30.85 -4.12
CA ALA A 540 3.16 31.56 -5.40
C ALA A 540 1.95 31.26 -6.25
N GLU A 541 1.30 32.29 -6.73
CA GLU A 541 0.03 32.23 -7.45
C GLU A 541 0.20 32.74 -8.87
N CYS A 542 -0.45 32.10 -9.81
CA CYS A 542 -0.69 32.68 -11.12
C CYS A 542 -2.15 32.57 -11.52
N MET A 543 -2.67 33.61 -12.12
CA MET A 543 -4.03 33.76 -12.58
C MET A 543 -4.07 34.28 -14.01
N MET A 544 -4.80 33.59 -14.86
CA MET A 544 -4.93 33.97 -16.25
C MET A 544 -5.86 35.20 -16.42
N LEU A 545 -5.35 36.22 -17.05
CA LEU A 545 -6.13 37.40 -17.46
C LEU A 545 -6.63 37.18 -18.89
N LYS A 546 -7.91 36.81 -19.04
CA LYS A 546 -8.52 36.44 -20.34
C LYS A 546 -8.45 37.56 -21.37
N ASP A 547 -8.62 38.81 -20.93
CA ASP A 547 -8.67 39.98 -21.80
C ASP A 547 -7.33 40.30 -22.47
N THR A 548 -6.22 40.03 -21.80
CA THR A 548 -4.87 40.34 -22.25
C THR A 548 -4.06 39.12 -22.69
N ASN A 549 -4.55 37.93 -22.40
CA ASN A 549 -3.83 36.66 -22.53
C ASN A 549 -2.48 36.66 -21.78
N MET A 550 -2.42 37.38 -20.66
CA MET A 550 -1.29 37.46 -19.75
C MET A 550 -1.58 36.66 -18.47
N THR A 551 -0.55 36.23 -17.77
CA THR A 551 -0.70 35.61 -16.45
C THR A 551 -0.24 36.58 -15.38
N GLU A 552 -1.15 36.96 -14.48
CA GLU A 552 -0.79 37.67 -13.26
C GLU A 552 -0.09 36.73 -12.29
N VAL A 553 1.03 37.17 -11.69
CA VAL A 553 1.77 36.40 -10.70
C VAL A 553 1.95 37.17 -9.40
N ALA A 554 1.82 36.46 -8.29
CA ALA A 554 2.00 37.01 -6.95
C ALA A 554 2.68 36.02 -6.02
N PHE A 555 3.47 36.51 -5.04
CA PHE A 555 4.30 35.70 -4.17
C PHE A 555 4.18 36.11 -2.71
N SER A 556 4.28 35.14 -1.82
CA SER A 556 4.55 35.38 -0.39
C SER A 556 5.49 34.30 0.11
N ILE A 557 6.52 34.69 0.83
CA ILE A 557 7.55 33.79 1.37
C ILE A 557 7.81 34.18 2.82
N SER A 558 7.81 33.20 3.71
CA SER A 558 8.13 33.42 5.13
C SER A 558 9.52 34.03 5.29
N PRO A 559 9.72 34.99 6.22
CA PRO A 559 10.98 35.74 6.36
C PRO A 559 12.23 34.87 6.45
N GLU A 560 12.12 33.73 7.15
CA GLU A 560 13.21 32.77 7.33
C GLU A 560 13.67 32.11 6.02
N PHE A 561 12.88 32.17 4.94
CA PHE A 561 13.18 31.60 3.62
C PHE A 561 13.36 32.65 2.53
N GLN A 562 13.22 33.95 2.85
CA GLN A 562 13.46 35.03 1.89
C GLN A 562 14.98 35.17 1.56
N GLY A 563 15.29 35.66 0.37
CA GLY A 563 16.66 35.85 -0.08
C GLY A 563 17.44 34.56 -0.43
N ARG A 564 16.83 33.39 -0.30
CA ARG A 564 17.47 32.07 -0.48
C ARG A 564 17.14 31.39 -1.82
N GLY A 565 16.62 32.15 -2.79
CA GLY A 565 16.38 31.68 -4.16
C GLY A 565 15.00 31.09 -4.42
N MET A 566 14.16 30.87 -3.40
CA MET A 566 12.83 30.26 -3.54
C MET A 566 11.94 31.02 -4.54
N GLY A 567 11.90 32.35 -4.46
CA GLY A 567 11.14 33.19 -5.39
C GLY A 567 11.53 32.96 -6.86
N LYS A 568 12.83 32.76 -7.13
CA LYS A 568 13.31 32.49 -8.50
C LYS A 568 12.82 31.13 -9.01
N ILE A 569 12.76 30.13 -8.15
CA ILE A 569 12.24 28.80 -8.50
C ILE A 569 10.73 28.89 -8.78
N PHE A 570 9.97 29.55 -7.92
CA PHE A 570 8.56 29.81 -8.12
C PHE A 570 8.30 30.51 -9.45
N LEU A 571 8.97 31.65 -9.68
CA LEU A 571 8.78 32.45 -10.90
C LEU A 571 9.12 31.64 -12.17
N LYS A 572 10.20 30.86 -12.14
CA LYS A 572 10.59 29.99 -13.25
C LYS A 572 9.52 28.92 -13.55
N LYS A 573 8.98 28.28 -12.51
CA LYS A 573 7.93 27.25 -12.66
C LYS A 573 6.62 27.85 -13.17
N LEU A 574 6.21 29.00 -12.64
CA LEU A 574 5.00 29.69 -13.09
C LEU A 574 5.16 30.18 -14.55
N ALA A 575 6.31 30.73 -14.92
CA ALA A 575 6.57 31.14 -16.30
C ALA A 575 6.52 29.95 -17.28
N ALA A 576 7.09 28.81 -16.91
CA ALA A 576 7.05 27.60 -17.72
C ALA A 576 5.61 27.10 -17.89
N ALA A 577 4.84 26.98 -16.79
CA ALA A 577 3.46 26.54 -16.81
C ALA A 577 2.56 27.49 -17.61
N SER A 578 2.72 28.81 -17.44
CA SER A 578 1.97 29.80 -18.20
C SER A 578 2.24 29.69 -19.71
N ARG A 579 3.49 29.51 -20.09
CA ARG A 579 3.86 29.34 -21.52
C ARG A 579 3.30 28.03 -22.10
N GLU A 580 3.34 26.94 -21.36
CA GLU A 580 2.76 25.65 -21.77
C GLU A 580 1.23 25.76 -21.96
N ASN A 581 0.57 26.57 -21.13
CA ASN A 581 -0.87 26.85 -21.22
C ASN A 581 -1.22 27.92 -22.27
N GLY A 582 -0.25 28.35 -23.11
CA GLY A 582 -0.49 29.22 -24.26
C GLY A 582 -0.58 30.72 -23.93
N MET A 583 -0.15 31.15 -22.74
CA MET A 583 -0.11 32.56 -22.37
C MET A 583 0.98 33.32 -23.11
N ARG A 584 0.76 34.63 -23.34
CA ARG A 584 1.71 35.49 -24.04
C ARG A 584 2.85 36.00 -23.16
N GLY A 585 2.64 36.10 -21.85
CA GLY A 585 3.63 36.65 -20.92
C GLY A 585 3.15 36.69 -19.48
N LEU A 586 3.98 37.30 -18.62
CA LEU A 586 3.68 37.49 -17.20
C LEU A 586 3.46 38.98 -16.89
N ILE A 587 2.60 39.25 -15.93
CA ILE A 587 2.39 40.56 -15.34
C ILE A 587 2.41 40.42 -13.80
N ALA A 588 2.95 41.40 -13.11
CA ALA A 588 2.86 41.50 -11.66
C ALA A 588 2.67 42.94 -11.22
N TYR A 589 1.79 43.13 -10.26
CA TYR A 589 1.58 44.38 -9.58
C TYR A 589 2.40 44.41 -8.29
N THR A 590 3.06 45.54 -7.99
CA THR A 590 3.87 45.67 -6.79
C THR A 590 3.99 47.14 -6.37
N ILE A 591 4.32 47.36 -5.10
CA ILE A 591 4.63 48.73 -4.62
C ILE A 591 6.05 49.11 -5.05
N PRO A 592 6.33 50.39 -5.34
CA PRO A 592 7.66 50.85 -5.79
C PRO A 592 8.81 50.54 -4.83
N SER A 593 8.53 50.40 -3.52
CA SER A 593 9.50 50.07 -2.49
C SER A 593 9.89 48.56 -2.45
N ASN A 594 9.09 47.70 -3.11
CA ASN A 594 9.37 46.26 -3.16
C ASN A 594 10.51 45.92 -4.16
N THR A 595 11.72 46.27 -3.78
CA THR A 595 12.93 46.01 -4.60
C THR A 595 13.17 44.51 -4.82
N GLY A 596 12.66 43.66 -3.94
CA GLY A 596 12.73 42.19 -4.05
C GLY A 596 12.01 41.68 -5.29
N MET A 597 10.75 42.09 -5.49
CA MET A 597 9.93 41.72 -6.64
C MET A 597 10.53 42.23 -7.95
N ILE A 598 10.99 43.48 -7.96
CA ILE A 598 11.63 44.09 -9.13
C ILE A 598 12.89 43.31 -9.54
N ARG A 599 13.75 42.95 -8.58
CA ARG A 599 14.96 42.13 -8.85
C ARG A 599 14.58 40.72 -9.32
N LEU A 600 13.54 40.14 -8.73
CA LEU A 600 13.08 38.80 -9.08
C LEU A 600 12.62 38.76 -10.55
N PHE A 601 11.78 39.69 -10.99
CA PHE A 601 11.33 39.77 -12.38
C PHE A 601 12.46 39.92 -13.38
N LYS A 602 13.50 40.71 -13.03
CA LYS A 602 14.73 40.89 -13.85
C LYS A 602 15.56 39.62 -14.01
N THR A 603 15.27 38.54 -13.26
CA THR A 603 15.95 37.24 -13.44
C THR A 603 15.34 36.39 -14.58
N LEU A 604 14.22 36.81 -15.13
CA LEU A 604 13.62 36.16 -16.29
C LEU A 604 14.46 36.38 -17.55
N PRO A 605 14.49 35.43 -18.48
CA PRO A 605 15.20 35.57 -19.74
C PRO A 605 14.49 36.47 -20.75
N TYR A 606 13.48 37.22 -20.32
CA TYR A 606 12.62 38.04 -21.15
C TYR A 606 12.80 39.51 -20.84
N LYS A 607 12.56 40.38 -21.84
CA LYS A 607 12.61 41.83 -21.66
C LYS A 607 11.47 42.32 -20.75
N VAL A 608 11.86 42.77 -19.54
CA VAL A 608 10.89 43.29 -18.56
C VAL A 608 10.61 44.76 -18.84
N LYS A 609 9.30 45.10 -18.96
CA LYS A 609 8.81 46.48 -19.02
C LYS A 609 8.24 46.84 -17.65
N THR A 610 8.39 48.12 -17.31
CA THR A 610 7.85 48.67 -16.06
C THR A 610 7.05 49.95 -16.39
N HIS A 611 5.89 50.10 -15.81
CA HIS A 611 5.08 51.33 -15.87
C HIS A 611 4.29 51.51 -14.58
N TYR A 612 3.73 52.71 -14.38
CA TYR A 612 2.88 52.96 -13.22
C TYR A 612 1.41 52.96 -13.66
N GLU A 613 0.57 52.34 -12.88
CA GLU A 613 -0.88 52.27 -13.08
C GLU A 613 -1.57 52.37 -11.71
N ASP A 614 -2.47 53.31 -11.54
CA ASP A 614 -3.25 53.55 -10.31
C ASP A 614 -2.42 53.64 -9.00
N GLY A 615 -1.14 54.06 -9.09
CA GLY A 615 -0.23 54.19 -7.95
C GLY A 615 0.65 52.95 -7.70
N ASP A 616 0.40 51.86 -8.36
CA ASP A 616 1.20 50.62 -8.31
C ASP A 616 2.24 50.57 -9.43
N LEU A 617 3.32 49.88 -9.20
CA LEU A 617 4.33 49.59 -10.19
C LEU A 617 3.98 48.27 -10.88
N VAL A 618 3.73 48.30 -12.16
CA VAL A 618 3.44 47.13 -12.99
C VAL A 618 4.71 46.64 -13.66
N LEU A 619 5.01 45.36 -13.46
CA LEU A 619 6.11 44.65 -14.10
C LEU A 619 5.50 43.67 -15.13
N SER A 620 5.92 43.76 -16.39
CA SER A 620 5.44 42.83 -17.42
C SER A 620 6.55 42.35 -18.33
N CYS A 621 6.40 41.11 -18.84
CA CYS A 621 7.26 40.58 -19.89
C CYS A 621 6.48 39.68 -20.83
N LEU A 622 6.90 39.64 -22.10
CA LEU A 622 6.37 38.75 -23.13
C LEU A 622 7.34 37.62 -23.39
N PHE A 623 6.84 36.41 -23.58
CA PHE A 623 7.67 35.20 -23.75
C PHE A 623 8.38 35.11 -25.12
N ASP A 624 7.96 35.89 -26.08
CA ASP A 624 8.53 36.02 -27.42
C ASP A 624 9.61 37.12 -27.53
N VAL A 625 9.82 37.92 -26.47
CA VAL A 625 10.79 39.03 -26.43
C VAL A 625 11.86 38.71 -25.39
N LEU A 626 13.00 38.19 -25.87
CA LEU A 626 14.15 37.90 -25.01
C LEU A 626 14.82 39.20 -24.49
N ALA A 627 15.52 39.07 -23.33
CA ALA A 627 16.19 40.17 -22.64
C ALA A 627 17.43 40.64 -23.39
#